data_ea86f246ba2051f57c0986f7fae0e583
#
_entry.id   ea86f246ba2051f57c0986f7fae0e583
#
_cell.length_a   1.000
_cell.length_b   1.000
_cell.length_c   1.000
_cell.angle_alpha   90.00
_cell.angle_beta   90.00
_cell.angle_gamma   90.00
#
_symmetry.space_group_name_H-M   'P 1'
#
loop_
_entity.id
_entity.type
_entity.pdbx_description
1 polymer ?
#
loop_
_entity_poly.entity_id
_entity_poly.type
_entity_poly.pdbx_seq_one_letter_code
_entity_poly.pdbx_strand_id
1 'polypeptide(L)'
;MPRSPVFYFNTCDMLAIMDTLAFKGVGGGSLYKSASILVYWYQLADSIFKKAQFGIFRGMRLKIKTIYIMTEFTPSVEPHFNRDPAIGQVHADEVKASLNKEKWFSHYCLAHLSTERKFVDNILGLASLANVPVYDEDDYRYSLPFWNEGICASNANNAAFSCIRMDDNVLSDAMYIVILTHEIAHGWGAQHDDNFHVSECFPSEEDGGKYIMWRGHNGARDPNNLRFSPCSASSIQEVLLYKAHKCLLPAHAVVHTCGDSVVEFPEQCDEGLNPNSSCCTDSCRLKDGAVCSPFNHPCCTKMCGVASKTQRCYQPRNLTCVAPSYCDGESFSQCSSPVPLPDGRDCEDRGTCWSGRCLSYCETKGRTSEPPVFLESCTCDTDRVAMCSLCCRAPGTNACIPTPDHEDEGMPCLLGFCKNGKCEGTFEVNMNFVSMGGGQSLAKRNMVFIVIALTAPPFALVGVGLWLQDRIKKRKKAKDNAELSCVIISSKLSTSAGSKMVIGHEEIDQ
;
A
#
# COMPACT_ATOMS: atom_id res chain seq x y z
N MET A 1 -34.82 -9.25 16.44
CA MET A 1 -34.45 -9.40 15.04
C MET A 1 -33.08 -10.04 15.00
N PRO A 2 -32.86 -11.19 14.37
CA PRO A 2 -31.53 -11.74 14.24
C PRO A 2 -30.69 -10.76 13.39
N ARG A 3 -29.52 -10.34 13.91
CA ARG A 3 -28.57 -9.51 13.16
C ARG A 3 -28.12 -10.30 11.93
N SER A 4 -28.32 -9.77 10.73
CA SER A 4 -27.92 -10.40 9.48
C SER A 4 -26.44 -10.77 9.54
N PRO A 5 -26.03 -12.00 9.18
CA PRO A 5 -24.65 -12.47 9.22
C PRO A 5 -23.69 -11.68 8.28
N VAL A 6 -24.24 -10.90 7.36
CA VAL A 6 -23.49 -10.12 6.35
C VAL A 6 -22.57 -9.05 6.96
N PHE A 7 -22.86 -8.56 8.16
CA PHE A 7 -22.04 -7.51 8.82
C PHE A 7 -20.78 -8.01 9.52
N TYR A 8 -20.56 -9.32 9.58
CA TYR A 8 -19.40 -9.90 10.26
C TYR A 8 -18.16 -9.98 9.36
N PHE A 9 -18.32 -10.09 8.06
CA PHE A 9 -17.22 -10.32 7.10
C PHE A 9 -16.81 -8.99 6.48
N ASN A 10 -15.83 -8.33 7.08
CA ASN A 10 -15.42 -6.98 6.68
C ASN A 10 -13.93 -6.83 6.36
N THR A 11 -13.13 -7.87 6.57
CA THR A 11 -11.67 -7.77 6.43
C THR A 11 -11.17 -8.64 5.29
N CYS A 12 -10.50 -8.02 4.33
CA CYS A 12 -9.80 -8.68 3.23
C CYS A 12 -8.33 -8.90 3.62
N ASP A 13 -7.92 -10.15 3.74
CA ASP A 13 -6.52 -10.54 3.95
C ASP A 13 -5.73 -10.33 2.66
N MET A 14 -4.75 -9.43 2.70
CA MET A 14 -3.96 -9.00 1.56
C MET A 14 -2.59 -9.68 1.54
N LEU A 15 -2.18 -10.12 0.35
CA LEU A 15 -0.78 -10.38 0.05
C LEU A 15 -0.18 -9.12 -0.58
N ALA A 16 0.70 -8.44 0.14
CA ALA A 16 1.43 -7.27 -0.35
C ALA A 16 2.77 -7.70 -0.96
N ILE A 17 2.97 -7.47 -2.25
CA ILE A 17 4.16 -7.90 -3.00
C ILE A 17 4.95 -6.67 -3.42
N MET A 18 6.28 -6.74 -3.32
CA MET A 18 7.21 -5.79 -3.90
C MET A 18 8.21 -6.53 -4.79
N ASP A 19 8.32 -6.13 -6.05
CA ASP A 19 9.28 -6.73 -6.98
C ASP A 19 10.71 -6.23 -6.74
N THR A 20 11.67 -6.84 -7.42
CA THR A 20 13.08 -6.47 -7.32
C THR A 20 13.38 -5.05 -7.78
N LEU A 21 12.60 -4.50 -8.73
CA LEU A 21 12.77 -3.11 -9.17
C LEU A 21 12.41 -2.14 -8.05
N ALA A 22 11.23 -2.29 -7.45
CA ALA A 22 10.79 -1.45 -6.35
C ALA A 22 11.64 -1.68 -5.09
N PHE A 23 12.09 -2.92 -4.82
CA PHE A 23 13.04 -3.21 -3.74
C PHE A 23 14.35 -2.45 -3.90
N LYS A 24 14.94 -2.43 -5.11
CA LYS A 24 16.18 -1.72 -5.38
C LYS A 24 15.98 -0.21 -5.49
N GLY A 25 14.85 0.23 -6.04
CA GLY A 25 14.47 1.63 -6.21
C GLY A 25 14.02 2.27 -4.90
N VAL A 26 12.72 2.46 -4.70
CA VAL A 26 12.16 3.10 -3.48
C VAL A 26 12.57 2.39 -2.20
N GLY A 27 12.71 1.06 -2.24
CA GLY A 27 13.21 0.24 -1.13
C GLY A 27 14.68 0.46 -0.80
N GLY A 28 15.48 1.02 -1.73
CA GLY A 28 16.92 1.25 -1.54
C GLY A 28 17.72 -0.03 -1.22
N GLY A 29 17.22 -1.21 -1.60
CA GLY A 29 17.83 -2.50 -1.28
C GLY A 29 17.67 -2.94 0.18
N SER A 30 16.86 -2.23 0.98
CA SER A 30 16.61 -2.54 2.38
C SER A 30 15.25 -3.25 2.53
N LEU A 31 15.26 -4.43 3.13
CA LEU A 31 14.02 -5.18 3.41
C LEU A 31 13.17 -4.48 4.46
N TYR A 32 13.79 -3.87 5.47
CA TYR A 32 13.09 -3.09 6.48
C TYR A 32 12.38 -1.89 5.86
N LYS A 33 13.10 -1.07 5.09
CA LYS A 33 12.54 0.07 4.38
C LYS A 33 11.41 -0.35 3.44
N SER A 34 11.60 -1.40 2.65
CA SER A 34 10.60 -1.92 1.73
C SER A 34 9.32 -2.37 2.44
N ALA A 35 9.46 -3.10 3.55
CA ALA A 35 8.32 -3.52 4.36
C ALA A 35 7.60 -2.33 4.99
N SER A 36 8.34 -1.36 5.53
CA SER A 36 7.77 -0.15 6.14
C SER A 36 6.98 0.69 5.14
N ILE A 37 7.51 0.84 3.93
CA ILE A 37 6.83 1.55 2.83
C ILE A 37 5.52 0.82 2.45
N LEU A 38 5.56 -0.50 2.27
CA LEU A 38 4.35 -1.27 1.97
C LEU A 38 3.31 -1.11 3.07
N VAL A 39 3.70 -1.28 4.34
CA VAL A 39 2.79 -1.11 5.48
C VAL A 39 2.15 0.27 5.47
N TYR A 40 2.93 1.32 5.24
CA TYR A 40 2.46 2.70 5.18
C TYR A 40 1.42 2.90 4.07
N TRP A 41 1.70 2.49 2.84
CA TRP A 41 0.79 2.64 1.72
C TRP A 41 -0.54 1.89 1.93
N TYR A 42 -0.44 0.64 2.41
CA TYR A 42 -1.65 -0.16 2.66
C TYR A 42 -2.47 0.35 3.85
N GLN A 43 -1.86 0.93 4.87
CA GLN A 43 -2.59 1.58 5.97
C GLN A 43 -3.40 2.77 5.47
N LEU A 44 -2.88 3.55 4.52
CA LEU A 44 -3.60 4.65 3.93
C LEU A 44 -4.76 4.16 3.04
N ALA A 45 -4.53 3.15 2.19
CA ALA A 45 -5.59 2.52 1.42
C ALA A 45 -6.68 1.92 2.33
N ASP A 46 -6.31 1.20 3.41
CA ASP A 46 -7.24 0.69 4.42
C ASP A 46 -8.08 1.81 5.02
N SER A 47 -7.48 2.97 5.29
CA SER A 47 -8.20 4.12 5.84
C SER A 47 -9.29 4.65 4.91
N ILE A 48 -9.06 4.58 3.59
CA ILE A 48 -10.04 4.97 2.56
C ILE A 48 -11.19 3.96 2.54
N PHE A 49 -10.89 2.65 2.47
CA PHE A 49 -11.90 1.60 2.51
C PHE A 49 -12.72 1.62 3.81
N LYS A 50 -12.08 1.82 4.95
CA LYS A 50 -12.73 1.89 6.27
C LYS A 50 -13.73 3.03 6.38
N LYS A 51 -13.44 4.18 5.74
CA LYS A 51 -14.31 5.36 5.75
C LYS A 51 -15.42 5.27 4.72
N ALA A 52 -15.22 4.48 3.67
CA ALA A 52 -16.19 4.31 2.61
C ALA A 52 -17.44 3.56 3.10
N GLN A 53 -18.55 3.87 2.45
CA GLN A 53 -19.81 3.16 2.63
C GLN A 53 -20.22 2.53 1.31
N PHE A 54 -20.27 1.21 1.27
CA PHE A 54 -20.70 0.43 0.11
C PHE A 54 -22.12 -0.10 0.37
N GLY A 55 -23.10 0.77 0.17
CA GLY A 55 -24.49 0.49 0.50
C GLY A 55 -24.70 0.13 1.97
N ILE A 56 -25.01 -1.15 2.25
CA ILE A 56 -25.17 -1.66 3.62
C ILE A 56 -23.83 -1.97 4.32
N PHE A 57 -22.74 -2.10 3.58
CA PHE A 57 -21.42 -2.45 4.13
C PHE A 57 -20.69 -1.20 4.59
N ARG A 58 -20.12 -1.24 5.78
CA ARG A 58 -19.34 -0.17 6.40
C ARG A 58 -18.13 -0.73 7.13
N GLY A 59 -17.08 0.08 7.26
CA GLY A 59 -15.89 -0.30 8.01
C GLY A 59 -15.16 -1.49 7.36
N MET A 60 -15.19 -1.56 6.04
CA MET A 60 -14.46 -2.57 5.28
C MET A 60 -12.95 -2.34 5.44
N ARG A 61 -12.19 -3.39 5.54
CA ARG A 61 -10.77 -3.35 5.89
C ARG A 61 -9.90 -4.08 4.88
N LEU A 62 -8.72 -3.52 4.69
CA LEU A 62 -7.59 -4.17 4.02
C LEU A 62 -6.55 -4.51 5.09
N LYS A 63 -6.29 -5.79 5.32
CA LYS A 63 -5.30 -6.23 6.30
C LYS A 63 -4.17 -6.98 5.60
N ILE A 64 -2.96 -6.48 5.69
CA ILE A 64 -1.80 -7.22 5.21
C ILE A 64 -1.67 -8.49 6.07
N LYS A 65 -1.81 -9.66 5.46
CA LYS A 65 -1.52 -10.94 6.06
C LYS A 65 -0.06 -11.31 5.83
N THR A 66 0.43 -11.08 4.61
CA THR A 66 1.80 -11.43 4.22
C THR A 66 2.42 -10.32 3.40
N ILE A 67 3.70 -10.02 3.66
CA ILE A 67 4.56 -9.16 2.84
C ILE A 67 5.56 -10.04 2.12
N TYR A 68 5.58 -9.98 0.79
CA TYR A 68 6.50 -10.74 -0.05
C TYR A 68 7.41 -9.78 -0.84
N ILE A 69 8.69 -9.69 -0.47
CA ILE A 69 9.67 -8.81 -1.08
C ILE A 69 10.67 -9.65 -1.88
N MET A 70 10.76 -9.38 -3.17
CA MET A 70 11.67 -10.07 -4.06
C MET A 70 12.96 -9.27 -4.19
N THR A 71 14.06 -9.81 -3.68
CA THR A 71 15.38 -9.12 -3.65
C THR A 71 16.20 -9.34 -4.90
N GLU A 72 15.90 -10.40 -5.66
CA GLU A 72 16.58 -10.78 -6.90
C GLU A 72 15.55 -11.05 -8.00
N PHE A 73 15.93 -10.75 -9.23
CA PHE A 73 15.08 -11.04 -10.39
C PHE A 73 14.87 -12.55 -10.56
N THR A 74 13.67 -12.90 -10.98
CA THR A 74 13.33 -14.29 -11.27
C THR A 74 13.98 -14.68 -12.61
N PRO A 75 14.86 -15.70 -12.66
CA PRO A 75 15.43 -16.19 -13.89
C PRO A 75 14.34 -16.93 -14.69
N SER A 76 13.73 -16.25 -15.65
CA SER A 76 12.68 -16.85 -16.48
C SER A 76 12.87 -16.46 -17.94
N VAL A 77 12.68 -17.42 -18.82
CA VAL A 77 12.64 -17.20 -20.28
C VAL A 77 11.28 -16.62 -20.67
N GLU A 78 10.21 -17.05 -19.99
CA GLU A 78 8.86 -16.52 -20.19
C GLU A 78 8.66 -15.17 -19.48
N PRO A 79 7.73 -14.34 -19.96
CA PRO A 79 7.32 -13.14 -19.23
C PRO A 79 6.95 -13.46 -17.78
N HIS A 80 7.56 -12.75 -16.85
CA HIS A 80 7.33 -12.90 -15.42
C HIS A 80 7.27 -11.51 -14.77
N PHE A 81 6.38 -11.32 -13.80
CA PHE A 81 6.21 -10.01 -13.15
C PHE A 81 7.49 -9.49 -12.48
N ASN A 82 8.40 -10.38 -12.05
CA ASN A 82 9.70 -10.03 -11.47
C ASN A 82 10.89 -10.28 -12.42
N ARG A 83 10.67 -10.20 -13.74
CA ARG A 83 11.72 -10.37 -14.75
C ARG A 83 12.67 -9.16 -14.80
N ASP A 84 13.97 -9.40 -15.04
CA ASP A 84 14.95 -8.34 -15.26
C ASP A 84 14.60 -7.54 -16.54
N PRO A 85 14.40 -6.21 -16.44
CA PRO A 85 14.13 -5.36 -17.61
C PRO A 85 15.26 -5.36 -18.63
N ALA A 86 16.50 -5.67 -18.24
CA ALA A 86 17.63 -5.78 -19.16
C ALA A 86 17.47 -6.94 -20.17
N ILE A 87 16.62 -7.93 -19.88
CA ILE A 87 16.34 -9.07 -20.77
C ILE A 87 15.28 -8.71 -21.83
N GLY A 88 14.52 -7.65 -21.63
CA GLY A 88 13.50 -7.15 -22.55
C GLY A 88 12.35 -6.44 -21.84
N GLN A 89 11.67 -5.61 -22.60
CA GLN A 89 10.47 -4.91 -22.13
C GLN A 89 9.34 -5.92 -21.91
N VAL A 90 8.45 -5.61 -20.97
CA VAL A 90 7.29 -6.43 -20.60
C VAL A 90 6.05 -5.54 -20.69
N HIS A 91 4.97 -6.04 -21.28
CA HIS A 91 3.68 -5.37 -21.31
C HIS A 91 2.92 -5.58 -20.00
N ALA A 92 1.99 -4.69 -19.71
CA ALA A 92 1.20 -4.73 -18.47
C ALA A 92 0.36 -6.01 -18.35
N ASP A 93 -0.25 -6.44 -19.45
CA ASP A 93 -1.02 -7.68 -19.55
C ASP A 93 -0.16 -8.93 -19.32
N GLU A 94 1.10 -8.95 -19.79
CA GLU A 94 2.04 -10.05 -19.52
C GLU A 94 2.37 -10.16 -18.03
N VAL A 95 2.55 -9.01 -17.35
CA VAL A 95 2.74 -8.98 -15.89
C VAL A 95 1.51 -9.51 -15.18
N LYS A 96 0.32 -9.04 -15.58
CA LYS A 96 -0.95 -9.49 -15.01
C LYS A 96 -1.17 -10.98 -15.24
N ALA A 97 -0.92 -11.47 -16.45
CA ALA A 97 -1.01 -12.90 -16.78
C ALA A 97 -0.04 -13.75 -15.95
N SER A 98 1.18 -13.25 -15.69
CA SER A 98 2.14 -13.97 -14.85
C SER A 98 1.73 -14.01 -13.39
N LEU A 99 1.13 -12.94 -12.85
CA LEU A 99 0.55 -12.94 -11.51
C LEU A 99 -0.57 -13.98 -11.36
N ASN A 100 -1.42 -14.10 -12.38
CA ASN A 100 -2.51 -15.07 -12.37
C ASN A 100 -2.04 -16.55 -12.48
N LYS A 101 -0.77 -16.80 -12.81
CA LYS A 101 -0.17 -18.14 -12.77
C LYS A 101 0.22 -18.57 -11.34
N GLU A 102 0.32 -17.65 -10.41
CA GLU A 102 0.72 -17.87 -9.02
C GLU A 102 -0.45 -18.44 -8.19
N LYS A 103 -0.71 -19.75 -8.33
CA LYS A 103 -1.87 -20.41 -7.72
C LYS A 103 -2.01 -20.17 -6.21
N TRP A 104 -0.91 -19.97 -5.49
CA TRP A 104 -0.92 -19.72 -4.05
C TRP A 104 -1.52 -18.35 -3.67
N PHE A 105 -1.69 -17.42 -4.62
CA PHE A 105 -2.40 -16.17 -4.38
C PHE A 105 -3.87 -16.39 -4.00
N SER A 106 -4.47 -17.51 -4.41
CA SER A 106 -5.85 -17.86 -4.04
C SER A 106 -6.07 -18.08 -2.54
N HIS A 107 -4.99 -18.20 -1.74
CA HIS A 107 -5.07 -18.28 -0.27
C HIS A 107 -5.29 -16.90 0.40
N TYR A 108 -5.27 -15.85 -0.36
CA TYR A 108 -5.53 -14.49 0.10
C TYR A 108 -6.81 -13.96 -0.52
N CYS A 109 -7.44 -13.02 0.18
CA CYS A 109 -8.58 -12.33 -0.38
C CYS A 109 -8.19 -11.60 -1.68
N LEU A 110 -7.03 -10.93 -1.67
CA LEU A 110 -6.45 -10.27 -2.85
C LEU A 110 -4.92 -10.23 -2.73
N ALA A 111 -4.22 -10.42 -3.86
CA ALA A 111 -2.78 -10.20 -3.99
C ALA A 111 -2.54 -8.90 -4.76
N HIS A 112 -1.57 -8.10 -4.32
CA HIS A 112 -1.24 -6.86 -5.00
C HIS A 112 0.26 -6.64 -5.08
N LEU A 113 0.77 -6.36 -6.29
CA LEU A 113 2.16 -6.07 -6.59
C LEU A 113 2.40 -4.56 -6.69
N SER A 114 3.34 -4.05 -5.92
CA SER A 114 3.93 -2.72 -6.07
C SER A 114 5.22 -2.82 -6.89
N THR A 115 5.30 -2.13 -8.04
CA THR A 115 6.43 -2.23 -8.97
C THR A 115 6.91 -0.85 -9.43
N GLU A 116 8.22 -0.70 -9.61
CA GLU A 116 8.82 0.45 -10.34
C GLU A 116 8.99 0.19 -11.84
N ARG A 117 8.35 -0.83 -12.38
CA ARG A 117 8.43 -1.16 -13.79
C ARG A 117 7.80 -0.04 -14.65
N LYS A 118 8.50 0.32 -15.72
CA LYS A 118 7.95 1.19 -16.76
C LYS A 118 7.32 0.30 -17.83
N PHE A 119 6.05 0.53 -18.11
CA PHE A 119 5.35 -0.20 -19.17
C PHE A 119 5.37 0.55 -20.49
N VAL A 120 5.37 -0.20 -21.58
CA VAL A 120 5.43 0.36 -22.95
C VAL A 120 4.16 1.14 -23.30
N ASP A 121 3.04 0.75 -22.71
CA ASP A 121 1.69 1.25 -22.92
C ASP A 121 1.31 2.38 -21.94
N ASN A 122 2.25 2.81 -21.09
CA ASN A 122 2.04 3.84 -20.05
C ASN A 122 0.91 3.52 -19.05
N ILE A 123 0.61 2.24 -18.86
CA ILE A 123 -0.34 1.77 -17.85
C ILE A 123 0.29 1.94 -16.46
N LEU A 124 -0.48 2.49 -15.51
CA LEU A 124 -0.05 2.67 -14.11
C LEU A 124 -0.51 1.55 -13.18
N GLY A 125 -1.45 0.74 -13.61
CA GLY A 125 -1.92 -0.40 -12.87
C GLY A 125 -2.87 -1.27 -13.68
N LEU A 126 -3.08 -2.49 -13.24
CA LEU A 126 -4.01 -3.43 -13.83
C LEU A 126 -4.50 -4.44 -12.78
N ALA A 127 -5.78 -4.68 -12.74
CA ALA A 127 -6.41 -5.56 -11.78
C ALA A 127 -7.36 -6.57 -12.42
N SER A 128 -7.64 -7.66 -11.73
CA SER A 128 -8.79 -8.51 -12.03
C SER A 128 -10.06 -7.83 -11.52
N LEU A 129 -11.01 -7.57 -12.39
CA LEU A 129 -12.29 -6.98 -12.00
C LEU A 129 -13.20 -8.06 -11.39
N ALA A 130 -13.59 -7.86 -10.13
CA ALA A 130 -14.55 -8.77 -9.52
C ALA A 130 -15.96 -8.53 -10.09
N ASN A 131 -16.60 -9.63 -10.51
CA ASN A 131 -17.94 -9.63 -11.05
C ASN A 131 -18.84 -10.58 -10.26
N VAL A 132 -20.14 -10.40 -10.43
CA VAL A 132 -21.19 -11.32 -9.96
C VAL A 132 -21.81 -12.04 -11.16
N PRO A 133 -22.32 -13.27 -10.99
CA PRO A 133 -23.05 -13.95 -12.06
C PRO A 133 -24.27 -13.12 -12.48
N VAL A 134 -24.38 -12.82 -13.76
CA VAL A 134 -25.58 -12.23 -14.34
C VAL A 134 -26.48 -13.39 -14.76
N TYR A 135 -27.68 -13.47 -14.17
CA TYR A 135 -28.72 -14.38 -14.62
C TYR A 135 -29.54 -13.64 -15.66
N ASP A 136 -29.36 -13.99 -16.92
CA ASP A 136 -30.26 -13.59 -17.98
C ASP A 136 -31.35 -14.69 -18.11
N GLU A 137 -32.60 -14.35 -17.82
CA GLU A 137 -33.71 -15.31 -17.90
C GLU A 137 -33.97 -15.79 -19.32
N ASP A 138 -33.51 -15.05 -20.33
CA ASP A 138 -33.76 -15.36 -21.75
C ASP A 138 -32.56 -16.06 -22.43
N ASP A 139 -31.39 -16.12 -21.84
CA ASP A 139 -30.22 -16.81 -22.39
C ASP A 139 -29.66 -17.87 -21.43
N TYR A 140 -29.96 -19.14 -21.68
CA TYR A 140 -29.39 -20.29 -20.96
C TYR A 140 -27.88 -20.48 -21.14
N ARG A 141 -27.21 -19.56 -21.82
CA ARG A 141 -25.73 -19.48 -21.86
C ARG A 141 -25.24 -18.73 -20.66
N TYR A 142 -24.84 -19.49 -19.67
CA TYR A 142 -24.01 -18.98 -18.57
C TYR A 142 -22.86 -18.19 -19.16
N SER A 143 -22.85 -16.87 -19.01
CA SER A 143 -21.73 -16.00 -19.33
C SER A 143 -20.62 -16.24 -18.28
N LEU A 144 -19.61 -16.96 -18.63
CA LEU A 144 -19.12 -17.96 -17.77
C LEU A 144 -17.78 -17.89 -17.15
N PRO A 145 -16.68 -17.35 -17.53
CA PRO A 145 -15.50 -17.58 -16.68
C PRO A 145 -15.21 -16.46 -15.68
N PHE A 146 -15.72 -15.27 -15.85
CA PHE A 146 -15.26 -14.06 -15.14
C PHE A 146 -15.77 -13.87 -13.70
N TRP A 147 -16.83 -14.58 -13.28
CA TRP A 147 -17.34 -14.45 -11.89
C TRP A 147 -16.35 -14.93 -10.82
N ASN A 148 -15.31 -15.68 -11.18
CA ASN A 148 -14.26 -16.15 -10.29
C ASN A 148 -13.00 -15.27 -10.37
N GLU A 149 -13.17 -13.96 -10.45
CA GLU A 149 -12.10 -12.97 -10.48
C GLU A 149 -12.21 -11.97 -9.34
N GLY A 150 -11.13 -11.25 -9.06
CA GLY A 150 -11.04 -10.29 -7.98
C GLY A 150 -11.07 -10.95 -6.60
N ILE A 151 -11.65 -10.28 -5.60
CA ILE A 151 -11.71 -10.81 -4.25
C ILE A 151 -12.32 -12.21 -4.19
N CYS A 152 -11.76 -13.07 -3.36
CA CYS A 152 -12.23 -14.44 -3.13
C CYS A 152 -12.18 -15.35 -4.37
N ALA A 153 -11.38 -15.04 -5.38
CA ALA A 153 -11.21 -15.92 -6.50
C ALA A 153 -10.38 -17.17 -6.11
N SER A 154 -10.89 -18.35 -6.45
CA SER A 154 -10.23 -19.62 -6.10
C SER A 154 -9.21 -20.10 -7.14
N ASN A 155 -9.07 -19.37 -8.26
CA ASN A 155 -8.23 -19.73 -9.40
C ASN A 155 -7.01 -18.82 -9.59
N ALA A 156 -6.62 -18.04 -8.54
CA ALA A 156 -5.57 -17.04 -8.57
C ALA A 156 -5.84 -15.79 -9.44
N ASN A 157 -7.04 -15.62 -9.99
CA ASN A 157 -7.45 -14.39 -10.66
C ASN A 157 -7.86 -13.31 -9.64
N ASN A 158 -7.18 -13.24 -8.53
CA ASN A 158 -7.34 -12.25 -7.46
C ASN A 158 -6.12 -11.34 -7.34
N ALA A 159 -5.38 -11.12 -8.41
CA ALA A 159 -4.19 -10.31 -8.40
C ALA A 159 -4.41 -8.94 -9.04
N ALA A 160 -3.64 -7.96 -8.57
CA ALA A 160 -3.54 -6.63 -9.14
C ALA A 160 -2.08 -6.15 -9.07
N PHE A 161 -1.73 -5.11 -9.82
CA PHE A 161 -0.47 -4.40 -9.61
C PHE A 161 -0.65 -2.90 -9.80
N SER A 162 0.25 -2.13 -9.19
CA SER A 162 0.35 -0.68 -9.35
C SER A 162 1.79 -0.25 -9.57
N CYS A 163 1.99 0.71 -10.47
CA CYS A 163 3.29 1.30 -10.74
C CYS A 163 3.59 2.45 -9.81
N ILE A 164 4.80 2.44 -9.24
CA ILE A 164 5.34 3.53 -8.42
C ILE A 164 5.93 4.62 -9.33
N ARG A 165 5.98 4.39 -10.62
CA ARG A 165 6.66 5.25 -11.59
C ARG A 165 5.74 5.60 -12.76
N MET A 166 5.82 6.83 -13.19
CA MET A 166 5.17 7.36 -14.39
C MET A 166 6.24 7.99 -15.27
N ASP A 167 6.41 7.48 -16.47
CA ASP A 167 7.55 7.80 -17.33
C ASP A 167 8.90 7.63 -16.60
N ASP A 168 9.71 8.68 -16.51
CA ASP A 168 10.98 8.65 -15.80
C ASP A 168 10.87 9.18 -14.36
N ASN A 169 9.67 9.54 -13.91
CA ASN A 169 9.44 10.12 -12.59
C ASN A 169 8.85 9.09 -11.62
N VAL A 170 9.40 9.06 -10.41
CA VAL A 170 8.78 8.34 -9.30
C VAL A 170 7.58 9.15 -8.80
N LEU A 171 6.46 8.49 -8.60
CA LEU A 171 5.22 9.11 -8.12
C LEU A 171 5.37 9.54 -6.66
N SER A 172 4.67 10.61 -6.28
CA SER A 172 4.50 10.91 -4.86
C SER A 172 3.64 9.84 -4.20
N ASP A 173 3.81 9.64 -2.89
CA ASP A 173 3.00 8.70 -2.13
C ASP A 173 1.49 8.95 -2.30
N ALA A 174 1.08 10.22 -2.30
CA ALA A 174 -0.33 10.57 -2.47
C ALA A 174 -0.90 10.07 -3.80
N MET A 175 -0.15 10.20 -4.89
CA MET A 175 -0.56 9.69 -6.19
C MET A 175 -0.54 8.16 -6.23
N TYR A 176 0.52 7.56 -5.69
CA TYR A 176 0.62 6.11 -5.66
C TYR A 176 -0.52 5.48 -4.85
N ILE A 177 -0.91 6.08 -3.73
CA ILE A 177 -2.03 5.60 -2.91
C ILE A 177 -3.36 5.65 -3.67
N VAL A 178 -3.57 6.68 -4.51
CA VAL A 178 -4.76 6.72 -5.38
C VAL A 178 -4.74 5.54 -6.34
N ILE A 179 -3.61 5.31 -7.03
CA ILE A 179 -3.46 4.20 -7.99
C ILE A 179 -3.60 2.84 -7.28
N LEU A 180 -2.90 2.65 -6.16
CA LEU A 180 -3.00 1.45 -5.33
C LEU A 180 -4.45 1.15 -4.93
N THR A 181 -5.16 2.18 -4.46
CA THR A 181 -6.55 2.04 -4.01
C THR A 181 -7.49 1.78 -5.18
N HIS A 182 -7.23 2.38 -6.34
CA HIS A 182 -7.95 2.18 -7.60
C HIS A 182 -7.85 0.71 -8.05
N GLU A 183 -6.65 0.17 -8.13
CA GLU A 183 -6.45 -1.21 -8.57
C GLU A 183 -7.01 -2.24 -7.57
N ILE A 184 -6.86 -1.99 -6.28
CA ILE A 184 -7.51 -2.81 -5.25
C ILE A 184 -9.04 -2.75 -5.42
N ALA A 185 -9.60 -1.58 -5.71
CA ALA A 185 -11.03 -1.39 -5.85
C ALA A 185 -11.62 -2.13 -7.08
N HIS A 186 -10.88 -2.24 -8.18
CA HIS A 186 -11.27 -3.15 -9.27
C HIS A 186 -11.41 -4.58 -8.77
N GLY A 187 -10.45 -5.06 -7.98
CA GLY A 187 -10.56 -6.35 -7.31
C GLY A 187 -11.78 -6.50 -6.41
N TRP A 188 -12.39 -5.40 -5.97
CA TRP A 188 -13.62 -5.36 -5.18
C TRP A 188 -14.87 -5.13 -6.05
N GLY A 189 -14.73 -4.99 -7.37
CA GLY A 189 -15.81 -4.85 -8.33
C GLY A 189 -16.13 -3.42 -8.76
N ALA A 190 -15.33 -2.44 -8.36
CA ALA A 190 -15.50 -1.09 -8.87
C ALA A 190 -15.11 -1.02 -10.33
N GLN A 191 -16.01 -0.54 -11.17
CA GLN A 191 -15.73 -0.16 -12.55
C GLN A 191 -15.26 1.30 -12.61
N HIS A 192 -14.71 1.73 -13.75
CA HIS A 192 -14.39 3.13 -13.95
C HIS A 192 -15.65 4.00 -13.90
N ASP A 193 -15.55 5.15 -13.24
CA ASP A 193 -16.70 6.04 -12.99
C ASP A 193 -17.31 6.59 -14.29
N ASP A 194 -16.51 6.78 -15.34
CA ASP A 194 -16.94 7.26 -16.65
C ASP A 194 -17.72 6.21 -17.46
N ASN A 195 -17.66 4.93 -17.11
CA ASN A 195 -18.47 3.88 -17.75
C ASN A 195 -19.96 4.06 -17.49
N PHE A 196 -20.34 4.69 -16.39
CA PHE A 196 -21.75 4.84 -16.00
C PHE A 196 -22.49 5.98 -16.69
N HIS A 197 -21.79 6.92 -17.34
CA HIS A 197 -22.38 8.11 -17.96
C HIS A 197 -23.27 8.94 -17.01
N VAL A 198 -23.02 8.89 -15.70
CA VAL A 198 -23.75 9.60 -14.64
C VAL A 198 -22.87 10.70 -14.10
N SER A 199 -23.27 11.96 -14.25
CA SER A 199 -22.46 13.13 -13.87
C SER A 199 -22.05 13.15 -12.39
N GLU A 200 -22.89 12.60 -11.51
CA GLU A 200 -22.58 12.48 -10.07
C GLU A 200 -21.39 11.56 -9.78
N CYS A 201 -21.05 10.67 -10.70
CA CYS A 201 -19.95 9.72 -10.54
C CYS A 201 -18.63 10.23 -11.12
N PHE A 202 -18.67 11.26 -11.98
CA PHE A 202 -17.44 11.92 -12.49
C PHE A 202 -17.60 13.46 -12.53
N PRO A 203 -17.79 14.10 -11.36
CA PRO A 203 -18.07 15.51 -11.24
C PRO A 203 -16.94 16.39 -11.81
N SER A 204 -17.23 17.68 -11.97
CA SER A 204 -16.26 18.69 -12.40
C SER A 204 -15.23 19.00 -11.28
N GLU A 205 -14.18 19.76 -11.61
CA GLU A 205 -13.24 20.24 -10.59
C GLU A 205 -13.93 21.18 -9.57
N GLU A 206 -14.93 21.95 -10.01
CA GLU A 206 -15.70 22.86 -9.15
C GLU A 206 -16.55 22.08 -8.13
N ASP A 207 -16.96 20.85 -8.47
CA ASP A 207 -17.74 19.95 -7.63
C ASP A 207 -16.87 19.02 -6.78
N GLY A 208 -15.58 19.32 -6.62
CA GLY A 208 -14.64 18.57 -5.80
C GLY A 208 -13.75 17.58 -6.56
N GLY A 209 -13.79 17.62 -7.90
CA GLY A 209 -12.92 16.82 -8.75
C GLY A 209 -13.34 15.35 -8.91
N LYS A 210 -12.55 14.60 -9.67
CA LYS A 210 -12.82 13.20 -9.98
C LYS A 210 -12.64 12.29 -8.78
N TYR A 211 -13.43 11.22 -8.71
CA TYR A 211 -13.29 10.18 -7.69
C TYR A 211 -12.13 9.20 -8.00
N ILE A 212 -11.84 8.29 -7.06
CA ILE A 212 -10.75 7.31 -7.17
C ILE A 212 -10.84 6.51 -8.47
N MET A 213 -12.04 6.06 -8.86
CA MET A 213 -12.25 5.19 -10.02
C MET A 213 -12.36 5.95 -11.35
N TRP A 214 -11.93 7.20 -11.41
CA TRP A 214 -11.74 7.88 -12.67
C TRP A 214 -10.65 7.19 -13.48
N ARG A 215 -10.92 6.86 -14.75
CA ARG A 215 -9.97 6.16 -15.65
C ARG A 215 -8.67 6.93 -15.88
N GLY A 216 -8.75 8.24 -15.91
CA GLY A 216 -7.60 9.11 -16.08
C GLY A 216 -6.91 9.43 -14.75
N HIS A 217 -5.74 10.02 -14.86
CA HIS A 217 -4.99 10.51 -13.72
C HIS A 217 -5.72 11.67 -13.03
N ASN A 218 -5.93 11.60 -11.72
CA ASN A 218 -6.65 12.62 -10.95
C ASN A 218 -5.75 13.48 -10.03
N GLY A 219 -4.43 13.29 -10.04
CA GLY A 219 -3.45 14.14 -9.38
C GLY A 219 -3.48 14.16 -7.85
N ALA A 220 -4.38 13.48 -7.20
CA ALA A 220 -4.55 13.45 -5.73
C ALA A 220 -4.70 14.85 -5.08
N ARG A 221 -5.31 15.82 -5.77
CA ARG A 221 -5.40 17.22 -5.34
C ARG A 221 -6.76 17.62 -4.80
N ASP A 222 -7.80 17.00 -5.35
CA ASP A 222 -9.19 17.36 -5.09
C ASP A 222 -9.79 16.51 -3.96
N PRO A 223 -10.82 17.01 -3.27
CA PRO A 223 -11.43 16.29 -2.15
C PRO A 223 -11.98 14.90 -2.51
N ASN A 224 -12.45 14.74 -3.77
CA ASN A 224 -13.03 13.48 -4.23
C ASN A 224 -11.96 12.44 -4.66
N ASN A 225 -10.71 12.85 -4.88
CA ASN A 225 -9.66 11.94 -5.37
C ASN A 225 -9.36 10.77 -4.42
N LEU A 226 -9.83 10.85 -3.16
CA LEU A 226 -9.67 9.83 -2.13
C LEU A 226 -11.00 9.23 -1.66
N ARG A 227 -12.01 9.33 -2.51
CA ARG A 227 -13.36 8.82 -2.24
C ARG A 227 -13.84 7.97 -3.38
N PHE A 228 -14.69 7.02 -3.06
CA PHE A 228 -15.45 6.29 -4.06
C PHE A 228 -16.66 7.10 -4.49
N SER A 229 -16.96 7.07 -5.79
CA SER A 229 -18.21 7.61 -6.33
C SER A 229 -19.42 6.80 -5.86
N PRO A 230 -20.64 7.33 -5.97
CA PRO A 230 -21.86 6.54 -5.75
C PRO A 230 -21.94 5.30 -6.65
N CYS A 231 -21.48 5.40 -7.91
CA CYS A 231 -21.47 4.30 -8.87
C CYS A 231 -20.50 3.19 -8.44
N SER A 232 -19.26 3.54 -8.12
CA SER A 232 -18.26 2.61 -7.63
C SER A 232 -18.70 1.95 -6.31
N ALA A 233 -19.31 2.72 -5.42
CA ALA A 233 -19.83 2.19 -4.16
C ALA A 233 -20.96 1.16 -4.38
N SER A 234 -21.83 1.39 -5.38
CA SER A 234 -22.89 0.44 -5.76
C SER A 234 -22.31 -0.84 -6.36
N SER A 235 -21.37 -0.74 -7.29
CA SER A 235 -20.71 -1.90 -7.90
C SER A 235 -20.00 -2.78 -6.86
N ILE A 236 -19.26 -2.15 -5.94
CA ILE A 236 -18.61 -2.88 -4.84
C ILE A 236 -19.65 -3.56 -3.94
N GLN A 237 -20.77 -2.89 -3.63
CA GLN A 237 -21.84 -3.49 -2.84
C GLN A 237 -22.37 -4.80 -3.47
N GLU A 238 -22.60 -4.82 -4.75
CA GLU A 238 -23.08 -6.00 -5.47
C GLU A 238 -22.13 -7.18 -5.32
N VAL A 239 -20.83 -6.93 -5.50
CA VAL A 239 -19.80 -7.96 -5.31
C VAL A 239 -19.75 -8.43 -3.86
N LEU A 240 -19.81 -7.53 -2.88
CA LEU A 240 -19.79 -7.88 -1.46
C LEU A 240 -21.00 -8.71 -1.05
N LEU A 241 -22.19 -8.42 -1.56
CA LEU A 241 -23.38 -9.24 -1.30
C LEU A 241 -23.17 -10.70 -1.72
N TYR A 242 -22.43 -10.93 -2.80
CA TYR A 242 -22.19 -12.26 -3.35
C TYR A 242 -20.93 -12.94 -2.81
N LYS A 243 -19.85 -12.18 -2.57
CA LYS A 243 -18.52 -12.74 -2.27
C LYS A 243 -18.06 -12.59 -0.83
N ALA A 244 -18.55 -11.59 -0.04
CA ALA A 244 -18.00 -11.29 1.27
C ALA A 244 -17.93 -12.51 2.20
N HIS A 245 -18.97 -13.35 2.21
CA HIS A 245 -19.05 -14.54 3.05
C HIS A 245 -18.10 -15.69 2.61
N LYS A 246 -17.47 -15.59 1.43
CA LYS A 246 -16.61 -16.64 0.89
C LYS A 246 -15.17 -16.57 1.37
N CYS A 247 -14.63 -15.35 1.57
CA CYS A 247 -13.25 -15.18 2.00
C CYS A 247 -12.99 -13.99 2.90
N LEU A 248 -13.89 -13.01 2.99
CA LEU A 248 -13.68 -11.92 3.94
C LEU A 248 -13.79 -12.45 5.37
N LEU A 249 -12.95 -11.94 6.25
CA LEU A 249 -12.86 -12.39 7.62
C LEU A 249 -13.58 -11.43 8.57
N PRO A 250 -14.05 -11.89 9.73
CA PRO A 250 -14.35 -11.01 10.84
C PRO A 250 -13.09 -10.27 11.27
N ALA A 251 -13.22 -9.04 11.74
CA ALA A 251 -12.09 -8.15 12.10
C ALA A 251 -11.05 -8.77 13.06
N HIS A 252 -11.39 -9.84 13.75
CA HIS A 252 -10.56 -10.55 14.74
C HIS A 252 -10.39 -12.03 14.43
N ALA A 253 -10.80 -12.51 13.25
CA ALA A 253 -10.62 -13.92 12.91
C ALA A 253 -9.14 -14.24 12.63
N VAL A 254 -8.68 -15.33 13.19
CA VAL A 254 -7.46 -16.01 12.74
C VAL A 254 -7.92 -17.18 11.88
N VAL A 255 -7.56 -17.22 10.62
CA VAL A 255 -7.85 -18.32 9.71
C VAL A 255 -6.55 -19.05 9.42
N HIS A 256 -6.55 -20.34 9.65
CA HIS A 256 -5.47 -21.25 9.34
C HIS A 256 -5.67 -21.78 7.92
N THR A 257 -4.74 -21.48 7.02
CA THR A 257 -4.85 -21.85 5.60
C THR A 257 -3.58 -22.55 5.15
N CYS A 258 -3.66 -23.86 4.95
CA CYS A 258 -2.57 -24.62 4.38
C CYS A 258 -2.17 -24.11 3.00
N GLY A 259 -0.87 -23.88 2.77
CA GLY A 259 -0.32 -23.39 1.51
C GLY A 259 -0.03 -21.87 1.49
N ASP A 260 -0.11 -21.20 2.65
CA ASP A 260 0.24 -19.78 2.76
C ASP A 260 1.66 -19.51 3.29
N SER A 261 2.45 -20.58 3.44
CA SER A 261 3.84 -20.57 3.92
C SER A 261 4.01 -20.26 5.40
N VAL A 262 2.94 -20.30 6.19
CA VAL A 262 2.95 -20.10 7.64
C VAL A 262 2.41 -21.36 8.33
N VAL A 263 3.24 -22.02 9.14
CA VAL A 263 2.78 -23.19 9.88
C VAL A 263 1.88 -22.78 11.04
N GLU A 264 0.61 -23.12 10.96
CA GLU A 264 -0.39 -22.84 11.98
C GLU A 264 -1.01 -24.16 12.46
N PHE A 265 -1.47 -24.16 13.73
CA PHE A 265 -2.16 -25.37 14.21
C PHE A 265 -3.45 -25.64 13.40
N PRO A 266 -3.70 -26.85 12.88
CA PRO A 266 -3.03 -28.11 13.17
C PRO A 266 -1.95 -28.57 12.17
N GLU A 267 -1.34 -27.69 11.41
CA GLU A 267 -0.33 -28.01 10.40
C GLU A 267 0.97 -28.51 11.03
N GLN A 268 1.71 -29.31 10.28
CA GLN A 268 3.03 -29.83 10.67
C GLN A 268 4.16 -29.17 9.87
N CYS A 269 3.84 -28.66 8.71
CA CYS A 269 4.69 -27.92 7.79
C CYS A 269 3.80 -27.14 6.83
N ASP A 270 4.31 -26.06 6.26
CA ASP A 270 3.70 -25.34 5.16
C ASP A 270 4.80 -24.76 4.25
N GLU A 271 5.00 -25.34 3.09
CA GLU A 271 5.98 -24.89 2.08
C GLU A 271 5.30 -24.05 0.98
N GLY A 272 4.13 -23.46 1.28
CA GLY A 272 3.31 -22.85 0.27
C GLY A 272 2.77 -23.90 -0.71
N LEU A 273 2.52 -23.50 -1.93
CA LEU A 273 2.12 -24.42 -3.00
C LEU A 273 3.35 -25.00 -3.74
N ASN A 274 4.34 -25.48 -3.02
CA ASN A 274 5.50 -26.15 -3.61
C ASN A 274 5.18 -27.62 -3.99
N PRO A 275 4.85 -27.91 -5.26
CA PRO A 275 4.47 -29.27 -5.66
C PRO A 275 5.65 -30.27 -5.59
N ASN A 276 6.88 -29.76 -5.46
CA ASN A 276 8.10 -30.54 -5.45
C ASN A 276 8.71 -30.65 -4.04
N SER A 277 7.97 -30.33 -3.00
CA SER A 277 8.46 -30.51 -1.63
C SER A 277 8.86 -31.96 -1.40
N SER A 278 10.03 -32.18 -0.82
CA SER A 278 10.48 -33.53 -0.37
C SER A 278 9.95 -33.85 1.02
N CYS A 279 9.57 -32.87 1.82
CA CYS A 279 9.27 -33.00 3.24
C CYS A 279 7.81 -32.76 3.61
N CYS A 280 7.09 -31.97 2.87
CA CYS A 280 5.71 -31.57 3.16
C CYS A 280 4.72 -32.05 2.09
N THR A 281 3.51 -32.40 2.50
CA THR A 281 2.40 -32.74 1.61
C THR A 281 1.57 -31.49 1.30
N ASP A 282 0.75 -31.55 0.25
CA ASP A 282 -0.20 -30.47 -0.13
C ASP A 282 -1.29 -30.23 0.92
N SER A 283 -1.40 -31.09 1.93
CA SER A 283 -2.31 -30.96 3.08
C SER A 283 -1.58 -30.50 4.35
N CYS A 284 -0.39 -29.91 4.23
CA CYS A 284 0.43 -29.39 5.32
C CYS A 284 0.78 -30.43 6.41
N ARG A 285 1.05 -31.66 5.97
CA ARG A 285 1.54 -32.74 6.80
C ARG A 285 2.94 -33.16 6.35
N LEU A 286 3.76 -33.59 7.29
CA LEU A 286 5.05 -34.16 6.95
C LEU A 286 4.86 -35.46 6.17
N LYS A 287 5.68 -35.67 5.14
CA LYS A 287 5.73 -36.92 4.38
C LYS A 287 6.29 -38.07 5.20
N ASP A 288 5.99 -39.28 4.78
CA ASP A 288 6.52 -40.48 5.43
C ASP A 288 8.04 -40.45 5.52
N GLY A 289 8.56 -40.63 6.74
CA GLY A 289 9.99 -40.57 7.05
C GLY A 289 10.55 -39.14 7.26
N ALA A 290 9.79 -38.09 7.00
CA ALA A 290 10.19 -36.74 7.32
C ALA A 290 9.87 -36.40 8.79
N VAL A 291 10.80 -35.76 9.48
CA VAL A 291 10.61 -35.30 10.86
C VAL A 291 10.45 -33.78 10.93
N CYS A 292 10.77 -33.10 9.84
CA CYS A 292 10.67 -31.63 9.72
C CYS A 292 10.67 -31.18 8.26
N SER A 293 10.41 -29.90 8.00
CA SER A 293 10.61 -29.25 6.70
C SER A 293 11.65 -28.14 6.82
N PRO A 294 12.68 -28.10 5.94
CA PRO A 294 13.70 -27.05 5.97
C PRO A 294 13.16 -25.66 5.63
N PHE A 295 11.99 -25.58 5.04
CA PHE A 295 11.32 -24.31 4.74
C PHE A 295 10.77 -23.66 6.02
N ASN A 296 10.20 -24.47 6.91
CA ASN A 296 9.54 -23.99 8.11
C ASN A 296 10.41 -24.09 9.38
N HIS A 297 11.34 -25.03 9.38
CA HIS A 297 12.11 -25.36 10.58
C HIS A 297 13.59 -25.03 10.38
N PRO A 298 14.12 -24.07 11.13
CA PRO A 298 15.47 -23.53 10.89
C PRO A 298 16.59 -24.54 11.09
N CYS A 299 16.34 -25.60 11.87
CA CYS A 299 17.28 -26.67 12.12
C CYS A 299 16.88 -28.01 11.48
N CYS A 300 16.27 -27.90 10.30
CA CYS A 300 15.95 -29.04 9.44
C CYS A 300 16.89 -29.09 8.23
N THR A 301 17.30 -30.30 7.87
CA THR A 301 18.10 -30.50 6.66
C THR A 301 17.22 -30.69 5.42
N LYS A 302 17.81 -30.56 4.23
CA LYS A 302 17.13 -30.87 2.96
C LYS A 302 16.64 -32.31 2.83
N MET A 303 17.16 -33.21 3.69
CA MET A 303 16.73 -34.59 3.80
C MET A 303 15.64 -34.80 4.86
N CYS A 304 14.97 -33.72 5.28
CA CYS A 304 13.85 -33.72 6.22
C CYS A 304 14.20 -34.26 7.61
N GLY A 305 15.47 -34.22 8.01
CA GLY A 305 16.00 -34.66 9.31
C GLY A 305 16.60 -33.51 10.11
N VAL A 306 16.86 -33.75 11.41
CA VAL A 306 17.45 -32.76 12.31
C VAL A 306 18.85 -32.36 11.84
N ALA A 307 19.14 -31.09 11.88
CA ALA A 307 20.41 -30.49 11.47
C ALA A 307 21.50 -30.67 12.56
N SER A 308 22.77 -30.76 12.14
CA SER A 308 23.90 -30.83 13.06
C SER A 308 24.17 -29.53 13.81
N LYS A 309 24.94 -29.59 14.91
CA LYS A 309 25.38 -28.40 15.71
C LYS A 309 26.19 -27.38 14.92
N THR A 310 26.72 -27.74 13.76
CA THR A 310 27.50 -26.85 12.91
C THR A 310 26.64 -26.08 11.90
N GLN A 311 25.39 -26.48 11.74
CA GLN A 311 24.48 -25.80 10.83
C GLN A 311 24.04 -24.46 11.44
N ARG A 312 24.27 -23.38 10.68
CA ARG A 312 23.75 -22.06 11.02
C ARG A 312 22.25 -22.03 10.74
N CYS A 313 21.47 -21.69 11.75
CA CYS A 313 20.02 -21.62 11.66
C CYS A 313 19.51 -20.17 11.62
N TYR A 314 20.32 -19.22 12.07
CA TYR A 314 20.01 -17.80 11.96
C TYR A 314 21.24 -17.02 11.52
N GLN A 315 21.09 -16.30 10.43
CA GLN A 315 22.07 -15.35 9.92
C GLN A 315 21.50 -13.96 10.11
N PRO A 316 22.00 -13.17 11.06
CA PRO A 316 21.59 -11.80 11.20
C PRO A 316 22.00 -11.00 9.96
N ARG A 317 21.19 -10.01 9.62
CA ARG A 317 21.54 -9.02 8.62
C ARG A 317 22.59 -8.05 9.17
N ASN A 318 23.20 -7.29 8.27
CA ASN A 318 24.00 -6.16 8.69
C ASN A 318 23.11 -5.20 9.51
N LEU A 319 23.68 -4.55 10.52
CA LEU A 319 22.98 -3.61 11.40
C LEU A 319 21.92 -4.24 12.33
N THR A 320 21.96 -5.55 12.58
CA THR A 320 21.19 -6.14 13.67
C THR A 320 21.99 -6.16 14.98
N CYS A 321 21.29 -6.34 16.09
CA CYS A 321 21.87 -6.31 17.44
C CYS A 321 22.21 -7.68 18.00
N VAL A 322 22.24 -8.72 17.15
CA VAL A 322 22.48 -10.10 17.58
C VAL A 322 23.48 -10.78 16.66
N ALA A 323 24.20 -11.75 17.21
CA ALA A 323 25.14 -12.60 16.48
C ALA A 323 24.43 -13.77 15.77
N PRO A 324 25.09 -14.43 14.79
CA PRO A 324 24.56 -15.65 14.18
C PRO A 324 24.29 -16.74 15.21
N SER A 325 23.27 -17.56 14.96
CA SER A 325 22.92 -18.71 15.80
C SER A 325 23.08 -20.02 15.05
N TYR A 326 23.29 -21.09 15.82
CA TYR A 326 23.52 -22.44 15.31
C TYR A 326 22.53 -23.40 15.95
N CYS A 327 22.25 -24.51 15.26
CA CYS A 327 21.42 -25.58 15.75
C CYS A 327 22.09 -26.30 16.95
N ASP A 328 21.27 -26.91 17.79
CA ASP A 328 21.73 -27.72 18.92
C ASP A 328 22.03 -29.19 18.55
N GLY A 329 21.59 -29.62 17.35
CA GLY A 329 21.71 -31.00 16.86
C GLY A 329 20.66 -31.95 17.43
N GLU A 330 19.70 -31.46 18.18
CA GLU A 330 18.65 -32.23 18.86
C GLU A 330 17.23 -31.79 18.43
N SER A 331 17.01 -30.47 18.27
CA SER A 331 15.72 -29.91 17.86
C SER A 331 15.76 -29.42 16.40
N PHE A 332 14.73 -29.72 15.65
CA PHE A 332 14.56 -29.14 14.31
C PHE A 332 13.86 -27.78 14.34
N SER A 333 13.04 -27.51 15.35
CA SER A 333 12.17 -26.33 15.44
C SER A 333 12.82 -25.14 16.14
N GLN A 334 13.86 -25.37 16.93
CA GLN A 334 14.49 -24.31 17.72
C GLN A 334 15.91 -24.05 17.24
N CYS A 335 16.12 -22.81 16.85
CA CYS A 335 17.44 -22.25 16.69
C CYS A 335 17.90 -21.69 18.05
N SER A 336 19.15 -21.93 18.43
CA SER A 336 19.71 -21.36 19.66
C SER A 336 19.44 -19.84 19.71
N SER A 337 19.10 -19.34 20.88
CA SER A 337 18.86 -17.88 21.03
C SER A 337 20.09 -17.09 20.59
N PRO A 338 19.92 -16.09 19.71
CA PRO A 338 21.03 -15.27 19.27
C PRO A 338 21.69 -14.55 20.44
N VAL A 339 23.01 -14.51 20.45
CA VAL A 339 23.76 -13.76 21.46
C VAL A 339 23.66 -12.26 21.17
N PRO A 340 23.28 -11.41 22.15
CA PRO A 340 23.27 -9.99 21.97
C PRO A 340 24.66 -9.43 21.61
N LEU A 341 24.70 -8.51 20.65
CA LEU A 341 25.89 -7.69 20.38
C LEU A 341 25.99 -6.56 21.42
N PRO A 342 27.17 -5.95 21.58
CA PRO A 342 27.37 -4.89 22.55
C PRO A 342 26.38 -3.75 22.41
N ASP A 343 25.90 -3.22 23.53
CA ASP A 343 25.06 -2.05 23.60
C ASP A 343 25.79 -0.82 23.03
N GLY A 344 25.05 0.12 22.45
CA GLY A 344 25.58 1.34 21.85
C GLY A 344 26.06 1.19 20.41
N ARG A 345 26.00 -0.01 19.82
CA ARG A 345 26.30 -0.23 18.42
C ARG A 345 25.13 0.29 17.54
N ASP A 346 25.47 0.93 16.42
CA ASP A 346 24.47 1.35 15.45
C ASP A 346 23.73 0.12 14.86
N CYS A 347 22.44 0.27 14.65
CA CYS A 347 21.57 -0.72 14.06
C CYS A 347 20.67 -0.09 12.99
N GLU A 348 19.71 -0.87 12.45
CA GLU A 348 18.80 -0.38 11.40
C GLU A 348 18.07 0.89 11.82
N ASP A 349 17.70 1.71 10.84
CA ASP A 349 16.89 2.93 10.99
C ASP A 349 17.51 3.95 11.96
N ARG A 350 18.85 4.13 11.90
CA ARG A 350 19.62 5.02 12.80
C ARG A 350 19.38 4.72 14.28
N GLY A 351 19.01 3.49 14.56
CA GLY A 351 18.80 2.98 15.89
C GLY A 351 20.09 2.59 16.58
N THR A 352 19.97 2.21 17.84
CA THR A 352 21.10 1.79 18.67
C THR A 352 20.78 0.48 19.38
N CYS A 353 21.73 -0.45 19.37
CA CYS A 353 21.58 -1.73 20.04
C CYS A 353 21.51 -1.55 21.56
N TRP A 354 20.55 -2.24 22.17
CA TRP A 354 20.41 -2.34 23.60
C TRP A 354 19.89 -3.72 24.00
N SER A 355 20.68 -4.46 24.73
CA SER A 355 20.38 -5.82 25.19
C SER A 355 19.89 -6.76 24.05
N GLY A 356 20.54 -6.67 22.88
CA GLY A 356 20.22 -7.46 21.71
C GLY A 356 19.01 -6.97 20.88
N ARG A 357 18.39 -5.88 21.28
CA ARG A 357 17.30 -5.21 20.54
C ARG A 357 17.81 -3.94 19.88
N CYS A 358 17.42 -3.69 18.66
CA CYS A 358 17.61 -2.41 18.00
C CYS A 358 16.52 -1.45 18.52
N LEU A 359 16.92 -0.44 19.27
CA LEU A 359 16.05 0.66 19.64
C LEU A 359 15.96 1.61 18.45
N SER A 360 14.77 2.07 18.11
CA SER A 360 14.59 3.10 17.08
C SER A 360 15.32 4.39 17.47
N TYR A 361 15.47 5.29 16.49
CA TYR A 361 16.00 6.62 16.73
C TYR A 361 15.30 7.32 17.91
N CYS A 362 13.97 7.33 17.94
CA CYS A 362 13.20 7.99 19.00
C CYS A 362 13.34 7.30 20.36
N GLU A 363 13.30 5.96 20.41
CA GLU A 363 13.56 5.22 21.64
C GLU A 363 14.96 5.52 22.20
N THR A 364 15.97 5.60 21.31
CA THR A 364 17.34 5.95 21.70
C THR A 364 17.43 7.37 22.26
N LYS A 365 16.84 8.35 21.56
CA LYS A 365 16.80 9.75 22.04
C LYS A 365 16.07 9.90 23.37
N GLY A 366 14.92 9.24 23.51
CA GLY A 366 14.17 9.27 24.78
C GLY A 366 14.92 8.62 25.93
N ARG A 367 15.66 7.54 25.66
CA ARG A 367 16.47 6.86 26.68
C ARG A 367 17.69 7.68 27.14
N THR A 368 18.28 8.43 26.22
CA THR A 368 19.45 9.28 26.48
C THR A 368 19.10 10.68 26.99
N SER A 369 17.82 11.04 27.05
CA SER A 369 17.37 12.33 27.61
C SER A 369 17.46 12.37 29.14
N GLU A 370 17.54 13.55 29.71
CA GLU A 370 17.51 13.77 31.14
C GLU A 370 16.30 14.63 31.56
N PRO A 371 15.32 14.09 32.30
CA PRO A 371 15.21 12.67 32.69
C PRO A 371 14.86 11.76 31.48
N PRO A 372 15.16 10.45 31.56
CA PRO A 372 14.78 9.51 30.50
C PRO A 372 13.26 9.50 30.27
N VAL A 373 12.86 9.55 29.01
CA VAL A 373 11.46 9.51 28.59
C VAL A 373 11.26 8.40 27.56
N PHE A 374 10.05 7.87 27.47
CA PHE A 374 9.71 6.94 26.41
C PHE A 374 9.20 7.72 25.20
N LEU A 375 9.82 7.51 24.04
CA LEU A 375 9.43 8.12 22.77
C LEU A 375 9.24 7.04 21.70
N GLU A 376 8.27 7.24 20.84
CA GLU A 376 8.01 6.40 19.67
C GLU A 376 8.12 7.22 18.37
N SER A 377 8.50 6.56 17.28
CA SER A 377 8.60 7.19 15.97
C SER A 377 7.20 7.50 15.43
N CYS A 378 7.08 8.62 14.74
CA CYS A 378 5.84 9.06 14.11
C CYS A 378 6.14 9.88 12.85
N THR A 379 5.13 10.08 11.99
CA THR A 379 5.28 10.85 10.75
C THR A 379 4.85 12.30 10.98
N CYS A 380 5.73 13.24 10.70
CA CYS A 380 5.41 14.67 10.70
C CYS A 380 4.76 15.08 9.38
N ASP A 381 3.75 15.94 9.49
CA ASP A 381 2.90 16.36 8.37
C ASP A 381 2.68 17.87 8.29
N THR A 382 3.41 18.66 9.08
CA THR A 382 3.16 20.10 9.23
C THR A 382 3.66 20.92 8.05
N ASP A 383 4.84 20.60 7.53
CA ASP A 383 5.46 21.27 6.38
C ASP A 383 6.48 20.34 5.68
N ARG A 384 7.03 20.80 4.57
CA ARG A 384 7.93 19.98 3.72
C ARG A 384 9.26 19.60 4.41
N VAL A 385 9.74 20.40 5.36
CA VAL A 385 10.94 20.08 6.13
C VAL A 385 10.61 19.04 7.19
N ALA A 386 9.54 19.26 7.93
CA ALA A 386 9.05 18.32 8.93
C ALA A 386 8.76 16.94 8.35
N MET A 387 8.21 16.87 7.13
CA MET A 387 7.95 15.59 6.42
C MET A 387 9.22 14.77 6.14
N CYS A 388 10.39 15.39 6.17
CA CYS A 388 11.69 14.75 6.02
C CYS A 388 12.55 14.86 7.26
N SER A 389 11.95 15.17 8.41
CA SER A 389 12.62 15.11 9.71
C SER A 389 12.29 13.80 10.41
N LEU A 390 13.23 13.28 11.17
CA LEU A 390 12.95 12.20 12.11
C LEU A 390 12.03 12.74 13.21
N CYS A 391 10.87 12.14 13.37
CA CYS A 391 9.83 12.68 14.23
C CYS A 391 9.49 11.73 15.37
N CYS A 392 9.34 12.29 16.55
CA CYS A 392 9.09 11.53 17.76
C CYS A 392 7.87 12.05 18.52
N ARG A 393 7.17 11.16 19.22
CA ARG A 393 6.06 11.50 20.12
C ARG A 393 6.11 10.70 21.41
N ALA A 394 5.51 11.21 22.44
CA ALA A 394 5.22 10.42 23.64
C ALA A 394 4.05 9.44 23.35
N PRO A 395 4.07 8.20 23.88
CA PRO A 395 3.03 7.22 23.68
C PRO A 395 1.64 7.75 24.06
N GLY A 396 0.64 7.44 23.23
CA GLY A 396 -0.74 7.87 23.46
C GLY A 396 -1.02 9.34 23.17
N THR A 397 -0.02 10.12 22.66
CA THR A 397 -0.23 11.49 22.20
C THR A 397 -0.37 11.55 20.69
N ASN A 398 -1.13 12.54 20.19
CA ASN A 398 -1.24 12.81 18.76
C ASN A 398 -0.22 13.85 18.27
N ALA A 399 0.60 14.41 19.16
CA ALA A 399 1.59 15.42 18.82
C ALA A 399 2.88 14.75 18.36
N CYS A 400 3.11 14.73 17.06
CA CYS A 400 4.37 14.31 16.46
C CYS A 400 5.29 15.52 16.32
N ILE A 401 6.48 15.47 16.92
CA ILE A 401 7.41 16.59 17.00
C ILE A 401 8.64 16.30 16.14
N PRO A 402 8.96 17.16 15.15
CA PRO A 402 10.16 16.98 14.34
C PRO A 402 11.41 17.21 15.19
N THR A 403 12.42 16.39 14.96
CA THR A 403 13.76 16.57 15.53
C THR A 403 14.65 17.35 14.56
N PRO A 404 15.84 17.80 14.98
CA PRO A 404 16.80 18.42 14.07
C PRO A 404 17.39 17.48 13.02
N ASP A 405 17.29 16.17 13.24
CA ASP A 405 17.83 15.16 12.35
C ASP A 405 16.82 14.85 11.22
N HIS A 406 17.32 14.66 10.01
CA HIS A 406 16.50 14.44 8.82
C HIS A 406 16.56 12.99 8.35
N GLU A 407 15.52 12.56 7.63
CA GLU A 407 15.51 11.32 6.88
C GLU A 407 16.62 11.31 5.83
N ASP A 408 17.03 10.10 5.41
CA ASP A 408 18.04 9.95 4.37
C ASP A 408 17.53 10.45 3.00
N GLU A 409 18.49 10.87 2.16
CA GLU A 409 18.20 11.27 0.79
C GLU A 409 17.45 10.16 0.04
N GLY A 410 16.37 10.55 -0.64
CA GLY A 410 15.52 9.63 -1.37
C GLY A 410 14.56 8.79 -0.50
N MET A 411 14.46 9.06 0.80
CA MET A 411 13.40 8.49 1.62
C MET A 411 12.04 9.02 1.16
N PRO A 412 11.02 8.17 1.07
CA PRO A 412 9.68 8.62 0.73
C PRO A 412 9.12 9.52 1.82
N CYS A 413 8.45 10.57 1.40
CA CYS A 413 7.72 11.49 2.23
C CYS A 413 6.32 11.72 1.64
N LEU A 414 5.43 12.35 2.38
CA LEU A 414 4.02 12.46 2.02
C LEU A 414 3.76 13.06 0.62
N LEU A 415 4.64 13.94 0.15
CA LEU A 415 4.48 14.65 -1.13
C LEU A 415 5.48 14.21 -2.22
N GLY A 416 6.35 13.26 -1.92
CA GLY A 416 7.40 12.83 -2.83
C GLY A 416 8.55 12.11 -2.12
N PHE A 417 9.76 12.64 -2.27
CA PHE A 417 10.97 12.07 -1.69
C PHE A 417 11.79 13.15 -0.98
N CYS A 418 12.48 12.76 0.08
CA CYS A 418 13.36 13.64 0.82
C CYS A 418 14.59 13.99 -0.02
N LYS A 419 14.82 15.28 -0.21
CA LYS A 419 15.98 15.82 -0.90
C LYS A 419 16.46 17.08 -0.21
N ASN A 420 17.75 17.11 0.17
CA ASN A 420 18.33 18.21 0.96
C ASN A 420 17.50 18.53 2.21
N GLY A 421 17.01 17.52 2.92
CA GLY A 421 16.20 17.65 4.12
C GLY A 421 14.80 18.23 3.91
N LYS A 422 14.27 18.19 2.68
CA LYS A 422 12.93 18.66 2.34
C LYS A 422 12.19 17.63 1.49
N CYS A 423 10.90 17.51 1.74
CA CYS A 423 10.02 16.70 0.91
C CYS A 423 9.81 17.39 -0.45
N GLU A 424 10.47 16.87 -1.48
CA GLU A 424 10.31 17.32 -2.85
C GLU A 424 9.36 16.39 -3.60
N GLY A 425 8.32 16.95 -4.17
CA GLY A 425 7.36 16.28 -5.05
C GLY A 425 6.89 17.22 -6.12
N THR A 426 6.48 16.68 -7.25
CA THR A 426 6.02 17.41 -8.42
C THR A 426 4.63 18.02 -8.25
N PHE A 427 3.94 17.74 -7.13
CA PHE A 427 2.54 18.11 -6.94
C PHE A 427 2.33 18.90 -5.65
N GLU A 428 1.56 19.98 -5.74
CA GLU A 428 0.96 20.65 -4.59
C GLU A 428 -0.24 19.81 -4.14
N VAL A 429 -0.03 18.96 -3.14
CA VAL A 429 -1.13 18.25 -2.49
C VAL A 429 -1.89 19.23 -1.62
N ASN A 430 -3.21 19.17 -1.65
CA ASN A 430 -4.04 19.89 -0.71
C ASN A 430 -3.76 19.35 0.69
N MET A 431 -3.11 20.16 1.55
CA MET A 431 -2.67 19.78 2.90
C MET A 431 -3.83 19.29 3.81
N ASN A 432 -5.08 19.43 3.37
CA ASN A 432 -6.23 18.83 4.05
C ASN A 432 -6.23 17.28 3.98
N PHE A 433 -5.44 16.69 3.09
CA PHE A 433 -5.25 15.24 3.02
C PHE A 433 -4.53 14.68 4.25
N VAL A 434 -3.50 15.36 4.69
CA VAL A 434 -2.66 14.98 5.85
C VAL A 434 -3.44 15.05 7.16
N SER A 435 -4.34 16.04 7.27
CA SER A 435 -5.17 16.29 8.46
C SER A 435 -6.29 15.26 8.69
N MET A 436 -6.52 14.31 7.78
CA MET A 436 -7.58 13.30 7.97
C MET A 436 -7.26 12.24 9.03
N GLY A 437 -6.02 12.17 9.53
CA GLY A 437 -5.63 11.35 10.68
C GLY A 437 -5.89 12.00 12.05
N GLY A 438 -6.09 13.32 12.10
CA GLY A 438 -6.26 14.08 13.34
C GLY A 438 -7.24 15.23 13.16
N GLY A 439 -8.53 14.94 13.35
CA GLY A 439 -9.55 15.98 13.25
C GLY A 439 -9.45 17.03 14.35
N GLN A 440 -8.72 18.15 14.13
CA GLN A 440 -8.87 19.36 14.94
C GLN A 440 -8.26 20.67 14.40
N SER A 441 -7.86 20.81 13.15
CA SER A 441 -7.12 22.02 12.75
C SER A 441 -7.93 23.12 12.04
N LEU A 442 -8.97 22.80 11.27
CA LEU A 442 -9.71 23.82 10.50
C LEU A 442 -10.63 24.72 11.35
N ALA A 443 -11.22 24.16 12.41
CA ALA A 443 -12.10 24.94 13.29
C ALA A 443 -11.35 26.02 14.08
N LYS A 444 -10.12 25.78 14.50
CA LYS A 444 -9.29 26.75 15.25
C LYS A 444 -8.85 27.92 14.37
N ARG A 445 -8.48 27.68 13.12
CA ARG A 445 -8.00 28.75 12.21
C ARG A 445 -9.13 29.70 11.78
N ASN A 446 -10.31 29.16 11.56
CA ASN A 446 -11.49 29.96 11.23
C ASN A 446 -12.08 30.69 12.47
N MET A 447 -11.96 30.08 13.67
CA MET A 447 -12.38 30.74 14.92
C MET A 447 -11.57 32.00 15.21
N VAL A 448 -10.27 31.99 14.98
CA VAL A 448 -9.42 33.19 15.17
C VAL A 448 -9.84 34.33 14.25
N PHE A 449 -10.17 34.04 12.99
CA PHE A 449 -10.67 35.05 12.06
C PHE A 449 -12.07 35.57 12.44
N ILE A 450 -12.95 34.70 12.94
CA ILE A 450 -14.30 35.08 13.41
C ILE A 450 -14.21 35.96 14.67
N VAL A 451 -13.33 35.61 15.62
CA VAL A 451 -13.13 36.40 16.84
C VAL A 451 -12.53 37.79 16.50
N ILE A 452 -11.54 37.84 15.61
CA ILE A 452 -10.95 39.13 15.17
C ILE A 452 -12.01 39.98 14.43
N ALA A 453 -12.86 39.38 13.60
CA ALA A 453 -13.95 40.10 12.89
C ALA A 453 -15.02 40.63 13.81
N LEU A 454 -15.30 39.95 14.95
CA LEU A 454 -16.30 40.37 15.91
C LEU A 454 -15.82 41.43 16.94
N THR A 455 -14.49 41.57 17.10
CA THR A 455 -13.89 42.48 18.08
C THR A 455 -13.24 43.73 17.47
N ALA A 456 -13.14 43.80 16.11
CA ALA A 456 -12.53 44.94 15.43
C ALA A 456 -13.46 46.13 15.30
N PRO A 457 -12.97 47.40 15.47
CA PRO A 457 -13.79 48.58 15.22
C PRO A 457 -14.27 48.63 13.76
N PRO A 458 -15.47 49.21 13.47
CA PRO A 458 -16.07 49.16 12.14
C PRO A 458 -15.19 49.71 11.01
N PHE A 459 -14.29 50.65 11.29
CA PHE A 459 -13.32 51.15 10.32
C PHE A 459 -12.22 50.17 9.92
N ALA A 460 -11.87 49.23 10.79
CA ALA A 460 -10.91 48.17 10.48
C ALA A 460 -11.51 47.09 9.55
N LEU A 461 -12.83 46.85 9.64
CA LEU A 461 -13.53 45.92 8.78
C LEU A 461 -13.62 46.42 7.31
N VAL A 462 -13.72 47.72 7.10
CA VAL A 462 -13.69 48.31 5.75
C VAL A 462 -12.29 48.20 5.14
N GLY A 463 -11.24 48.45 5.92
CA GLY A 463 -9.84 48.26 5.47
C GLY A 463 -9.51 46.80 5.12
N VAL A 464 -9.97 45.87 5.95
CA VAL A 464 -9.82 44.43 5.68
C VAL A 464 -10.64 43.98 4.46
N GLY A 465 -11.85 44.51 4.30
CA GLY A 465 -12.68 44.26 3.12
C GLY A 465 -12.04 44.74 1.82
N LEU A 466 -11.49 45.96 1.81
CA LEU A 466 -10.78 46.49 0.65
C LEU A 466 -9.48 45.75 0.35
N TRP A 467 -8.72 45.35 1.37
CA TRP A 467 -7.52 44.54 1.22
C TRP A 467 -7.83 43.11 0.71
N LEU A 468 -8.91 42.48 1.19
CA LEU A 468 -9.40 41.22 0.68
C LEU A 468 -9.86 41.32 -0.78
N GLN A 469 -10.58 42.36 -1.16
CA GLN A 469 -10.97 42.59 -2.55
C GLN A 469 -9.75 42.79 -3.47
N ASP A 470 -8.72 43.52 -3.03
CA ASP A 470 -7.49 43.70 -3.79
C ASP A 470 -6.72 42.35 -3.93
N ARG A 471 -6.68 41.55 -2.87
CA ARG A 471 -6.09 40.22 -2.90
C ARG A 471 -6.86 39.24 -3.81
N ILE A 472 -8.18 39.27 -3.78
CA ILE A 472 -9.02 38.47 -4.69
C ILE A 472 -8.81 38.87 -6.14
N LYS A 473 -8.76 40.19 -6.43
CA LYS A 473 -8.44 40.68 -7.77
C LYS A 473 -7.06 40.30 -8.26
N LYS A 474 -6.04 40.35 -7.36
CA LYS A 474 -4.67 39.90 -7.68
C LYS A 474 -4.59 38.39 -7.90
N ARG A 475 -5.32 37.56 -7.11
CA ARG A 475 -5.42 36.12 -7.32
C ARG A 475 -6.13 35.77 -8.61
N LYS A 476 -7.21 36.47 -8.96
CA LYS A 476 -7.92 36.28 -10.23
C LYS A 476 -7.01 36.60 -11.42
N LYS A 477 -6.28 37.72 -11.37
CA LYS A 477 -5.31 38.09 -12.39
C LYS A 477 -4.09 37.12 -12.48
N ALA A 478 -3.66 36.55 -11.33
CA ALA A 478 -2.63 35.52 -11.32
C ALA A 478 -3.15 34.20 -11.86
N LYS A 479 -4.42 33.84 -11.61
CA LYS A 479 -5.08 32.66 -12.16
C LYS A 479 -5.26 32.77 -13.68
N ASP A 480 -5.72 33.92 -14.17
CA ASP A 480 -5.85 34.19 -15.61
C ASP A 480 -4.48 34.13 -16.32
N ASN A 481 -3.40 34.62 -15.69
CA ASN A 481 -2.03 34.50 -16.21
C ASN A 481 -1.48 33.05 -16.15
N ALA A 482 -1.87 32.27 -15.14
CA ALA A 482 -1.50 30.86 -15.02
C ALA A 482 -2.26 30.00 -16.03
N GLU A 483 -3.54 30.29 -16.29
CA GLU A 483 -4.31 29.65 -17.35
C GLU A 483 -3.74 29.93 -18.74
N LEU A 484 -3.29 31.17 -18.99
CA LEU A 484 -2.60 31.52 -20.23
C LEU A 484 -1.25 30.77 -20.40
N SER A 485 -0.53 30.56 -19.29
CA SER A 485 0.71 29.76 -19.28
C SER A 485 0.43 28.27 -19.44
N CYS A 486 -0.64 27.75 -18.86
CA CYS A 486 -1.08 26.36 -19.03
C CYS A 486 -1.55 26.08 -20.47
N VAL A 487 -2.28 27.01 -21.09
CA VAL A 487 -2.70 26.88 -22.50
C VAL A 487 -1.50 26.88 -23.43
N ILE A 488 -0.47 27.70 -23.17
CA ILE A 488 0.76 27.72 -23.97
C ILE A 488 1.59 26.44 -23.80
N ILE A 489 1.64 25.86 -22.59
CA ILE A 489 2.33 24.58 -22.33
C ILE A 489 1.54 23.41 -22.93
N SER A 490 0.21 23.42 -22.85
CA SER A 490 -0.65 22.42 -23.49
C SER A 490 -0.54 22.43 -25.02
N SER A 491 -0.46 23.62 -25.63
CA SER A 491 -0.29 23.72 -27.09
C SER A 491 1.11 23.32 -27.57
N LYS A 492 2.15 23.42 -26.74
CA LYS A 492 3.50 22.92 -27.06
C LYS A 492 3.66 21.42 -26.84
N LEU A 493 2.88 20.81 -25.94
CA LEU A 493 2.89 19.35 -25.71
C LEU A 493 2.00 18.58 -26.69
N SER A 494 1.02 19.21 -27.33
CA SER A 494 0.14 18.56 -28.31
C SER A 494 0.80 18.33 -29.69
N THR A 495 2.01 18.85 -29.91
CA THR A 495 2.75 18.69 -31.17
C THR A 495 3.87 17.66 -31.14
N SER A 496 4.12 17.00 -29.99
CA SER A 496 5.06 15.88 -29.93
C SER A 496 4.45 14.73 -29.11
N ALA A 497 4.01 13.70 -29.84
CA ALA A 497 3.56 12.39 -29.40
C ALA A 497 2.22 12.37 -28.59
N GLY A 498 1.15 11.97 -29.27
CA GLY A 498 -0.15 11.68 -28.66
C GLY A 498 -0.13 10.40 -27.83
N SER A 499 0.34 10.49 -26.59
CA SER A 499 0.20 9.40 -25.63
C SER A 499 -0.83 9.83 -24.58
N LYS A 500 -2.05 9.33 -24.73
CA LYS A 500 -3.05 9.34 -23.65
C LYS A 500 -2.61 8.35 -22.58
N MET A 501 -2.39 8.81 -21.37
CA MET A 501 -2.18 7.96 -20.22
C MET A 501 -3.53 7.38 -19.77
N VAL A 502 -3.59 6.07 -19.62
CA VAL A 502 -4.79 5.36 -19.19
C VAL A 502 -4.41 4.46 -18.03
N ILE A 503 -5.13 4.56 -16.93
CA ILE A 503 -5.18 3.50 -15.93
C ILE A 503 -6.08 2.44 -16.52
N GLY A 504 -5.49 1.31 -16.95
CA GLY A 504 -6.14 0.43 -17.89
C GLY A 504 -6.95 -0.70 -17.27
N HIS A 505 -8.08 -0.93 -17.86
CA HIS A 505 -8.74 -2.22 -17.90
C HIS A 505 -9.02 -2.51 -19.37
N GLU A 506 -8.40 -3.53 -19.92
CA GLU A 506 -8.87 -4.12 -21.16
C GLU A 506 -9.91 -5.19 -20.83
N GLU A 507 -11.14 -4.97 -21.27
CA GLU A 507 -12.05 -6.07 -21.54
C GLU A 507 -11.45 -6.84 -22.71
N ILE A 508 -11.03 -8.06 -22.45
CA ILE A 508 -10.75 -9.01 -23.52
C ILE A 508 -12.13 -9.48 -24.01
N ASP A 509 -12.64 -8.79 -25.03
CA ASP A 509 -13.68 -9.34 -25.89
C ASP A 509 -13.06 -10.52 -26.64
N GLN A 510 -13.37 -11.71 -26.17
CA GLN A 510 -13.65 -12.91 -26.97
C GLN A 510 -14.43 -13.92 -26.16
#